data_4d20303a0588224426281f5a2be3b061
#
_entry.id   4d20303a0588224426281f5a2be3b061
#
_cell.length_a   1.000
_cell.length_b   1.000
_cell.length_c   1.000
_cell.angle_alpha   90.00
_cell.angle_beta   90.00
_cell.angle_gamma   90.00
#
_symmetry.space_group_name_H-M   'P 1'
#
loop_
_entity.id
_entity.type
_entity.pdbx_description
1 polymer ?
#
loop_
_entity_poly.entity_id
_entity_poly.type
_entity_poly.pdbx_seq_one_letter_code
_entity_poly.pdbx_strand_id
1 'polypeptide(L)'
;LRDLALAEKCLKEDPAIKLVYLETPANPTLQCVDLDALGKMAKQYGKLTACDNTFATPYLQQPFQFGIDFVIHSTTKFLNGHGTAIGGALVGTDITFMNTRATKTHRLLGGNSNAFDAFLLTNGMRTLEVRMQRHCENGMKVAEYLNAHPAISKVNYNGLPEHPDFEVSNRQ
;
A
#
# COMPACT_ATOMS: atom_id res chain seq x y z
N LEU A 1 -9.31 -10.55 -2.98
CA LEU A 1 -9.84 -9.52 -2.08
C LEU A 1 -10.70 -8.45 -2.77
N ARG A 2 -10.60 -8.31 -4.11
CA ARG A 2 -11.51 -7.47 -4.89
C ARG A 2 -12.94 -8.03 -4.94
N ASP A 3 -13.09 -9.36 -4.94
CA ASP A 3 -14.36 -10.02 -4.70
C ASP A 3 -14.62 -10.05 -3.19
N LEU A 4 -15.35 -9.05 -2.71
CA LEU A 4 -15.66 -8.89 -1.30
C LEU A 4 -16.57 -10.00 -0.78
N ALA A 5 -17.47 -10.54 -1.61
CA ALA A 5 -18.35 -11.64 -1.21
C ALA A 5 -17.57 -12.92 -0.97
N LEU A 6 -16.60 -13.23 -1.85
CA LEU A 6 -15.70 -14.35 -1.66
C LEU A 6 -14.78 -14.15 -0.45
N ALA A 7 -14.26 -12.94 -0.26
CA ALA A 7 -13.43 -12.60 0.90
C ALA A 7 -14.22 -12.80 2.20
N GLU A 8 -15.44 -12.30 2.27
CA GLU A 8 -16.32 -12.46 3.43
C GLU A 8 -16.61 -13.92 3.73
N LYS A 9 -16.94 -14.70 2.70
CA LYS A 9 -17.15 -16.14 2.83
C LYS A 9 -15.94 -16.83 3.46
N CYS A 10 -14.72 -16.54 2.97
CA CYS A 10 -13.50 -17.12 3.52
C CYS A 10 -13.31 -16.74 5.00
N LEU A 11 -13.50 -15.46 5.35
CA LEU A 11 -13.33 -14.99 6.73
C LEU A 11 -14.33 -15.62 7.70
N LYS A 12 -15.54 -15.89 7.22
CA LYS A 12 -16.61 -16.51 7.99
C LYS A 12 -16.39 -18.01 8.19
N GLU A 13 -15.97 -18.72 7.13
CA GLU A 13 -15.89 -20.19 7.13
C GLU A 13 -14.58 -20.73 7.69
N ASP A 14 -13.48 -19.93 7.63
CA ASP A 14 -12.17 -20.39 8.09
C ASP A 14 -11.69 -19.63 9.36
N PRO A 15 -11.82 -20.25 10.54
CA PRO A 15 -11.32 -19.66 11.78
C PRO A 15 -9.78 -19.62 11.88
N ALA A 16 -9.07 -20.34 11.02
CA ALA A 16 -7.60 -20.33 10.99
C ALA A 16 -7.04 -19.04 10.40
N ILE A 17 -7.80 -18.31 9.58
CA ILE A 17 -7.40 -16.99 9.09
C ILE A 17 -7.26 -16.04 10.28
N LYS A 18 -6.06 -15.44 10.43
CA LYS A 18 -5.74 -14.46 11.49
C LYS A 18 -5.46 -13.09 10.92
N LEU A 19 -5.01 -13.02 9.68
CA LEU A 19 -4.55 -11.81 9.02
C LEU A 19 -5.07 -11.78 7.58
N VAL A 20 -5.59 -10.63 7.18
CA VAL A 20 -5.87 -10.27 5.78
C VAL A 20 -4.74 -9.37 5.31
N TYR A 21 -3.94 -9.88 4.37
CA TYR A 21 -2.83 -9.14 3.77
C TYR A 21 -3.21 -8.71 2.35
N LEU A 22 -2.98 -7.44 2.01
CA LEU A 22 -3.27 -6.90 0.68
C LEU A 22 -2.21 -5.91 0.24
N GLU A 23 -2.16 -5.67 -1.06
CA GLU A 23 -1.43 -4.58 -1.71
C GLU A 23 -2.43 -3.76 -2.55
N THR A 24 -2.45 -2.43 -2.39
CA THR A 24 -3.32 -1.55 -3.17
C THR A 24 -2.71 -0.15 -3.33
N PRO A 25 -2.54 0.35 -4.58
CA PRO A 25 -2.69 -0.37 -5.86
C PRO A 25 -1.68 -1.51 -6.00
N ALA A 26 -2.06 -2.60 -6.66
CA ALA A 26 -1.23 -3.79 -6.80
C ALA A 26 -0.25 -3.71 -7.98
N ASN A 27 0.99 -4.14 -7.76
CA ASN A 27 1.99 -4.26 -8.82
C ASN A 27 1.80 -5.58 -9.61
N PRO A 28 1.82 -5.60 -10.95
CA PRO A 28 1.94 -4.45 -11.87
C PRO A 28 0.61 -3.93 -12.39
N THR A 29 -0.50 -4.51 -11.97
CA THR A 29 -1.82 -4.34 -12.62
C THR A 29 -2.55 -3.07 -12.22
N LEU A 30 -2.09 -2.34 -11.21
CA LEU A 30 -2.73 -1.17 -10.60
C LEU A 30 -4.17 -1.43 -10.10
N GLN A 31 -4.51 -2.70 -9.89
CA GLN A 31 -5.80 -3.06 -9.29
C GLN A 31 -5.90 -2.53 -7.87
N CYS A 32 -7.06 -1.98 -7.53
CA CYS A 32 -7.32 -1.46 -6.19
C CYS A 32 -8.30 -2.35 -5.43
N VAL A 33 -8.08 -2.43 -4.12
CA VAL A 33 -8.98 -3.06 -3.16
C VAL A 33 -9.62 -1.96 -2.35
N ASP A 34 -10.93 -2.04 -2.14
CA ASP A 34 -11.68 -1.12 -1.30
C ASP A 34 -11.28 -1.30 0.17
N LEU A 35 -10.43 -0.39 0.66
CA LEU A 35 -9.90 -0.44 2.02
C LEU A 35 -10.98 -0.28 3.09
N ASP A 36 -11.98 0.58 2.85
CA ASP A 36 -13.06 0.81 3.81
C ASP A 36 -13.93 -0.43 3.97
N ALA A 37 -14.35 -1.01 2.85
CA ALA A 37 -15.16 -2.23 2.87
C ALA A 37 -14.40 -3.41 3.51
N LEU A 38 -13.11 -3.59 3.14
CA LEU A 38 -12.29 -4.68 3.66
C LEU A 38 -11.95 -4.49 5.16
N GLY A 39 -11.62 -3.28 5.58
CA GLY A 39 -11.31 -2.97 6.98
C GLY A 39 -12.51 -3.24 7.91
N LYS A 40 -13.71 -2.78 7.50
CA LYS A 40 -14.97 -3.06 8.22
C LYS A 40 -15.25 -4.55 8.31
N MET A 41 -15.12 -5.26 7.18
CA MET A 41 -15.33 -6.70 7.10
C MET A 41 -14.37 -7.47 8.01
N ALA A 42 -13.06 -7.21 7.91
CA ALA A 42 -12.06 -7.89 8.73
C ALA A 42 -12.33 -7.67 10.23
N LYS A 43 -12.67 -6.44 10.62
CA LYS A 43 -13.06 -6.10 12.00
C LYS A 43 -14.29 -6.86 12.47
N GLN A 44 -15.31 -6.99 11.63
CA GLN A 44 -16.53 -7.76 11.93
C GLN A 44 -16.22 -9.23 12.28
N TYR A 45 -15.25 -9.83 11.59
CA TYR A 45 -14.82 -11.21 11.82
C TYR A 45 -13.64 -11.33 12.79
N GLY A 46 -13.23 -10.26 13.47
CA GLY A 46 -12.14 -10.26 14.44
C GLY A 46 -10.77 -10.61 13.83
N LYS A 47 -10.54 -10.24 12.56
CA LYS A 47 -9.30 -10.51 11.86
C LYS A 47 -8.44 -9.25 11.78
N LEU A 48 -7.14 -9.42 11.88
CA LEU A 48 -6.18 -8.34 11.65
C LEU A 48 -6.02 -8.06 10.15
N THR A 49 -5.62 -6.83 9.85
CA THR A 49 -5.38 -6.37 8.48
C THR A 49 -4.00 -5.79 8.32
N ALA A 50 -3.36 -6.04 7.18
CA ALA A 50 -2.08 -5.44 6.80
C ALA A 50 -2.12 -5.02 5.33
N CYS A 51 -1.79 -3.76 5.06
CA CYS A 51 -1.75 -3.20 3.72
C CYS A 51 -0.32 -2.85 3.32
N ASP A 52 0.16 -3.43 2.24
CA ASP A 52 1.34 -2.92 1.54
C ASP A 52 0.94 -1.65 0.79
N ASN A 53 1.43 -0.52 1.28
CA ASN A 53 1.14 0.83 0.78
C ASN A 53 2.34 1.43 0.02
N THR A 54 3.21 0.57 -0.50
CA THR A 54 4.47 0.98 -1.13
C THR A 54 4.25 1.91 -2.32
N PHE A 55 3.27 1.60 -3.20
CA PHE A 55 3.02 2.40 -4.40
C PHE A 55 2.34 3.74 -4.12
N ALA A 56 1.30 3.72 -3.31
CA ALA A 56 0.58 4.95 -2.99
C ALA A 56 1.38 5.87 -2.06
N THR A 57 2.19 5.31 -1.17
CA THR A 57 2.89 6.04 -0.11
C THR A 57 1.92 6.71 0.89
N PRO A 58 2.36 7.17 2.05
CA PRO A 58 1.48 7.88 2.98
C PRO A 58 1.02 9.25 2.46
N TYR A 59 1.60 9.72 1.36
CA TYR A 59 1.18 10.97 0.71
C TYR A 59 -0.14 10.81 -0.04
N LEU A 60 -0.31 9.71 -0.81
CA LEU A 60 -1.51 9.50 -1.61
C LEU A 60 -2.60 8.69 -0.87
N GLN A 61 -2.21 7.75 -0.02
CA GLN A 61 -3.14 6.83 0.63
C GLN A 61 -2.75 6.60 2.08
N GLN A 62 -3.72 6.69 3.00
CA GLN A 62 -3.54 6.53 4.44
C GLN A 62 -4.43 5.39 4.97
N PRO A 63 -3.98 4.11 4.89
CA PRO A 63 -4.83 2.96 5.19
C PRO A 63 -5.41 2.94 6.61
N PHE A 64 -4.77 3.56 7.58
CA PHE A 64 -5.30 3.66 8.96
C PHE A 64 -6.66 4.38 9.04
N GLN A 65 -6.94 5.31 8.12
CA GLN A 65 -8.23 6.01 8.07
C GLN A 65 -9.38 5.06 7.69
N PHE A 66 -9.05 3.92 7.10
CA PHE A 66 -9.98 2.88 6.67
C PHE A 66 -10.00 1.67 7.63
N GLY A 67 -9.43 1.81 8.83
CA GLY A 67 -9.43 0.76 9.86
C GLY A 67 -8.46 -0.39 9.62
N ILE A 68 -7.43 -0.19 8.80
CA ILE A 68 -6.33 -1.14 8.62
C ILE A 68 -5.41 -1.09 9.85
N ASP A 69 -5.01 -2.26 10.36
CA ASP A 69 -4.21 -2.35 11.59
C ASP A 69 -2.71 -2.12 11.37
N PHE A 70 -2.20 -2.60 10.23
CA PHE A 70 -0.78 -2.50 9.90
C PHE A 70 -0.58 -1.97 8.48
N VAL A 71 0.42 -1.11 8.32
CA VAL A 71 0.86 -0.61 7.02
C VAL A 71 2.30 -1.00 6.79
N ILE A 72 2.57 -1.56 5.62
CA ILE A 72 3.89 -2.01 5.20
C ILE A 72 4.35 -1.14 4.05
N HIS A 73 5.63 -0.82 4.04
CA HIS A 73 6.27 -0.13 2.94
C HIS A 73 7.60 -0.80 2.58
N SER A 74 7.84 -1.04 1.31
CA SER A 74 9.20 -1.13 0.81
C SER A 74 9.79 0.29 0.78
N THR A 75 10.65 0.59 1.76
CA THR A 75 11.33 1.89 1.79
C THR A 75 12.31 2.06 0.65
N THR A 76 12.71 0.96 0.00
CA THR A 76 13.51 0.90 -1.23
C THR A 76 12.92 1.75 -2.36
N LYS A 77 11.59 1.89 -2.41
CA LYS A 77 10.85 2.53 -3.51
C LYS A 77 10.71 4.04 -3.27
N PHE A 78 9.50 4.57 -3.32
CA PHE A 78 9.23 6.00 -3.27
C PHE A 78 9.63 6.68 -1.96
N LEU A 79 9.61 5.99 -0.81
CA LEU A 79 10.02 6.60 0.46
C LEU A 79 11.48 7.05 0.42
N ASN A 80 12.40 6.18 -0.02
CA ASN A 80 13.78 6.58 -0.31
C ASN A 80 13.84 7.42 -1.60
N GLY A 81 13.21 6.93 -2.68
CA GLY A 81 13.03 7.66 -3.94
C GLY A 81 14.27 7.85 -4.82
N HIS A 82 15.44 7.39 -4.39
CA HIS A 82 16.72 7.64 -5.06
C HIS A 82 17.49 6.37 -5.39
N GLY A 83 16.95 5.18 -5.10
CA GLY A 83 17.62 3.91 -5.38
C GLY A 83 18.91 3.67 -4.60
N THR A 84 19.09 4.35 -3.47
CA THR A 84 20.34 4.37 -2.71
C THR A 84 20.39 3.40 -1.54
N ALA A 85 19.24 2.87 -1.11
CA ALA A 85 19.15 1.93 0.00
C ALA A 85 18.01 0.95 -0.20
N ILE A 86 18.13 -0.24 0.37
CA ILE A 86 17.10 -1.28 0.41
C ILE A 86 16.58 -1.38 1.83
N GLY A 87 15.26 -1.46 1.99
CA GLY A 87 14.69 -1.59 3.32
C GLY A 87 13.17 -1.70 3.30
N GLY A 88 12.61 -1.88 4.49
CA GLY A 88 11.18 -1.95 4.73
C GLY A 88 10.79 -1.26 6.02
N ALA A 89 9.53 -0.88 6.12
CA ALA A 89 8.95 -0.35 7.35
C ALA A 89 7.61 -1.03 7.62
N LEU A 90 7.39 -1.38 8.88
CA LEU A 90 6.11 -1.80 9.43
C LEU A 90 5.61 -0.72 10.38
N VAL A 91 4.42 -0.23 10.15
CA VAL A 91 3.74 0.76 10.99
C VAL A 91 2.44 0.15 11.52
N GLY A 92 2.11 0.38 12.76
CA GLY A 92 0.89 -0.13 13.38
C GLY A 92 0.36 0.82 14.44
N THR A 93 -0.94 0.78 14.69
CA THR A 93 -1.62 1.62 15.69
C THR A 93 -1.62 1.01 17.10
N ASP A 94 -1.53 -0.32 17.20
CA ASP A 94 -1.41 -1.01 18.49
C ASP A 94 0.03 -0.90 19.02
N ILE A 95 0.25 0.10 19.88
CA ILE A 95 1.55 0.38 20.51
C ILE A 95 2.05 -0.82 21.32
N THR A 96 1.15 -1.55 21.98
CA THR A 96 1.52 -2.73 22.80
C THR A 96 2.04 -3.85 21.88
N PHE A 97 1.34 -4.16 20.81
CA PHE A 97 1.79 -5.14 19.82
C PHE A 97 3.13 -4.72 19.19
N MET A 98 3.24 -3.46 18.77
CA MET A 98 4.45 -2.94 18.14
C MET A 98 5.66 -3.02 19.05
N ASN A 99 5.54 -2.64 20.32
CA ASN A 99 6.66 -2.64 21.26
C ASN A 99 7.03 -4.03 21.77
N THR A 100 6.07 -4.94 21.92
CA THR A 100 6.32 -6.26 22.50
C THR A 100 6.60 -7.33 21.46
N ARG A 101 5.73 -7.48 20.46
CA ARG A 101 5.82 -8.54 19.45
C ARG A 101 6.63 -8.13 18.22
N ALA A 102 6.22 -7.06 17.56
CA ALA A 102 6.86 -6.63 16.32
C ALA A 102 8.35 -6.29 16.55
N THR A 103 8.64 -5.40 17.51
CA THR A 103 10.02 -5.00 17.85
C THR A 103 10.86 -6.18 18.33
N LYS A 104 10.30 -7.07 19.16
CA LYS A 104 11.03 -8.26 19.63
C LYS A 104 11.39 -9.19 18.46
N THR A 105 10.43 -9.49 17.59
CA THR A 105 10.66 -10.33 16.41
C THR A 105 11.69 -9.70 15.48
N HIS A 106 11.55 -8.42 15.19
CA HIS A 106 12.48 -7.66 14.35
C HIS A 106 13.92 -7.74 14.88
N ARG A 107 14.13 -7.51 16.18
CA ARG A 107 15.45 -7.60 16.82
C ARG A 107 16.04 -9.02 16.79
N LEU A 108 15.21 -10.04 17.06
CA LEU A 108 15.67 -11.43 17.10
C LEU A 108 16.01 -11.98 15.72
N LEU A 109 15.27 -11.57 14.68
CA LEU A 109 15.53 -12.00 13.30
C LEU A 109 16.62 -11.18 12.63
N GLY A 110 17.04 -10.05 13.20
CA GLY A 110 18.15 -9.26 12.70
C GLY A 110 17.86 -8.46 11.43
N GLY A 111 16.57 -8.25 11.07
CA GLY A 111 16.15 -7.48 9.89
C GLY A 111 16.33 -5.96 10.02
N ASN A 112 17.24 -5.49 10.88
CA ASN A 112 17.41 -4.08 11.17
C ASN A 112 18.14 -3.35 10.04
N SER A 113 17.64 -2.19 9.65
CA SER A 113 18.39 -1.25 8.82
C SER A 113 19.59 -0.70 9.59
N ASN A 114 20.70 -0.44 8.90
CA ASN A 114 21.82 0.25 9.48
C ASN A 114 21.56 1.76 9.55
N ALA A 115 22.41 2.48 10.32
CA ALA A 115 22.25 3.92 10.52
C ALA A 115 22.41 4.75 9.24
N PHE A 116 23.23 4.29 8.30
CA PHE A 116 23.46 5.00 7.04
C PHE A 116 22.24 4.86 6.12
N ASP A 117 21.64 3.68 6.00
CA ASP A 117 20.41 3.48 5.24
C ASP A 117 19.24 4.30 5.85
N ALA A 118 19.16 4.38 7.17
CA ALA A 118 18.17 5.21 7.86
C ALA A 118 18.37 6.71 7.56
N PHE A 119 19.62 7.17 7.48
CA PHE A 119 19.94 8.54 7.08
C PHE A 119 19.52 8.82 5.63
N LEU A 120 19.84 7.90 4.69
CA LEU A 120 19.45 8.03 3.29
C LEU A 120 17.93 8.06 3.12
N LEU A 121 17.21 7.18 3.83
CA LEU A 121 15.76 7.16 3.85
C LEU A 121 15.18 8.48 4.36
N THR A 122 15.72 8.98 5.48
CA THR A 122 15.26 10.24 6.07
C THR A 122 15.43 11.41 5.08
N ASN A 123 16.54 11.46 4.37
CA ASN A 123 16.77 12.46 3.33
C ASN A 123 15.82 12.30 2.14
N GLY A 124 15.57 11.07 1.70
CA GLY A 124 14.63 10.78 0.62
C GLY A 124 13.20 11.21 0.96
N MET A 125 12.76 10.98 2.20
CA MET A 125 11.42 11.34 2.65
C MET A 125 11.16 12.85 2.67
N ARG A 126 12.17 13.69 2.81
CA ARG A 126 12.02 15.16 2.80
C ARG A 126 11.45 15.71 1.50
N THR A 127 11.61 14.97 0.41
CA THR A 127 11.11 15.37 -0.92
C THR A 127 9.96 14.48 -1.40
N LEU A 128 9.41 13.63 -0.53
CA LEU A 128 8.37 12.67 -0.91
C LEU A 128 7.17 13.36 -1.55
N GLU A 129 6.62 14.39 -0.92
CA GLU A 129 5.46 15.13 -1.38
C GLU A 129 5.64 15.64 -2.81
N VAL A 130 6.68 16.46 -3.04
CA VAL A 130 6.92 17.07 -4.36
C VAL A 130 7.22 16.03 -5.44
N ARG A 131 7.86 14.92 -5.08
CA ARG A 131 8.12 13.82 -6.00
C ARG A 131 6.83 13.08 -6.36
N MET A 132 6.01 12.74 -5.36
CA MET A 132 4.74 12.02 -5.62
C MET A 132 3.77 12.87 -6.43
N GLN A 133 3.66 14.17 -6.14
CA GLN A 133 2.88 15.08 -6.95
C GLN A 133 3.32 15.04 -8.42
N ARG A 134 4.63 15.18 -8.65
CA ARG A 134 5.18 15.16 -10.02
C ARG A 134 5.01 13.80 -10.71
N HIS A 135 5.18 12.70 -9.98
CA HIS A 135 4.94 11.35 -10.52
C HIS A 135 3.49 11.18 -10.97
N CYS A 136 2.52 11.62 -10.17
CA CYS A 136 1.10 11.54 -10.52
C CYS A 136 0.77 12.39 -11.75
N GLU A 137 1.25 13.66 -11.78
CA GLU A 137 1.05 14.54 -12.94
C GLU A 137 1.63 13.93 -14.23
N ASN A 138 2.85 13.41 -14.16
CA ASN A 138 3.51 12.80 -15.31
C ASN A 138 2.82 11.48 -15.70
N GLY A 139 2.45 10.66 -14.71
CA GLY A 139 1.75 9.39 -14.94
C GLY A 139 0.43 9.61 -15.66
N MET A 140 -0.35 10.60 -15.26
CA MET A 140 -1.61 10.95 -15.92
C MET A 140 -1.39 11.37 -17.38
N LYS A 141 -0.46 12.31 -17.64
CA LYS A 141 -0.15 12.79 -18.99
C LYS A 141 0.29 11.65 -19.92
N VAL A 142 1.13 10.74 -19.41
CA VAL A 142 1.57 9.56 -20.19
C VAL A 142 0.40 8.62 -20.44
N ALA A 143 -0.44 8.36 -19.44
CA ALA A 143 -1.60 7.49 -19.57
C ALA A 143 -2.60 8.04 -20.60
N GLU A 144 -2.93 9.32 -20.55
CA GLU A 144 -3.81 10.00 -21.52
C GLU A 144 -3.24 9.95 -22.95
N TYR A 145 -1.95 10.25 -23.10
CA TYR A 145 -1.26 10.19 -24.39
C TYR A 145 -1.32 8.77 -24.99
N LEU A 146 -1.00 7.75 -24.19
CA LEU A 146 -1.03 6.36 -24.63
C LEU A 146 -2.45 5.87 -24.89
N ASN A 147 -3.43 6.31 -24.11
CA ASN A 147 -4.83 5.94 -24.28
C ASN A 147 -5.43 6.46 -25.61
N ALA A 148 -4.92 7.59 -26.08
CA ALA A 148 -5.29 8.16 -27.38
C ALA A 148 -4.45 7.62 -28.56
N HIS A 149 -3.39 6.84 -28.30
CA HIS A 149 -2.45 6.44 -29.35
C HIS A 149 -2.96 5.25 -30.17
N PRO A 150 -3.00 5.31 -31.52
CA PRO A 150 -3.62 4.28 -32.38
C PRO A 150 -2.94 2.90 -32.31
N ALA A 151 -1.68 2.82 -31.92
CA ALA A 151 -0.97 1.55 -31.77
C ALA A 151 -1.15 0.90 -30.39
N ILE A 152 -1.86 1.53 -29.45
CA ILE A 152 -2.08 1.03 -28.10
C ILE A 152 -3.54 0.56 -27.98
N SER A 153 -3.73 -0.71 -27.71
CA SER A 153 -5.07 -1.31 -27.58
C SER A 153 -5.70 -1.06 -26.21
N LYS A 154 -4.89 -0.87 -25.17
CA LYS A 154 -5.38 -0.67 -23.80
C LYS A 154 -4.31 -0.03 -22.91
N VAL A 155 -4.70 0.94 -22.10
CA VAL A 155 -3.92 1.48 -21.00
C VAL A 155 -4.53 1.04 -19.68
N ASN A 156 -3.72 0.52 -18.78
CA ASN A 156 -4.16 0.11 -17.46
C ASN A 156 -3.58 1.09 -16.42
N TYR A 157 -4.33 2.14 -16.11
CA TYR A 157 -3.94 3.18 -15.16
C TYR A 157 -5.16 3.60 -14.34
N ASN A 158 -5.09 3.43 -13.04
CA ASN A 158 -6.23 3.61 -12.13
C ASN A 158 -6.70 5.06 -11.97
N GLY A 159 -5.95 6.03 -12.48
CA GLY A 159 -6.37 7.42 -12.59
C GLY A 159 -7.20 7.73 -13.85
N LEU A 160 -7.34 6.80 -14.80
CA LEU A 160 -8.20 7.00 -15.96
C LEU A 160 -9.65 6.60 -15.63
N PRO A 161 -10.66 7.38 -16.08
CA PRO A 161 -12.08 7.10 -15.79
C PRO A 161 -12.56 5.71 -16.27
N GLU A 162 -11.92 5.17 -17.31
CA GLU A 162 -12.24 3.85 -17.87
C GLU A 162 -11.69 2.69 -17.05
N HIS A 163 -10.83 2.97 -16.07
CA HIS A 163 -10.28 1.91 -15.23
C HIS A 163 -11.36 1.34 -14.29
N PRO A 164 -11.48 0.02 -14.15
CA PRO A 164 -12.53 -0.60 -13.33
C PRO A 164 -12.54 -0.17 -11.86
N ASP A 165 -11.39 0.22 -11.34
CA ASP A 165 -11.22 0.62 -9.94
C ASP A 165 -11.04 2.15 -9.78
N PHE A 166 -11.43 2.95 -10.79
CA PHE A 166 -11.27 4.42 -10.76
C PHE A 166 -11.92 5.04 -9.54
N GLU A 167 -13.19 4.71 -9.26
CA GLU A 167 -13.95 5.24 -8.12
C GLU A 167 -13.31 4.84 -6.77
N VAL A 168 -12.85 3.59 -6.65
CA VAL A 168 -12.16 3.11 -5.45
C VAL A 168 -10.85 3.86 -5.26
N SER A 169 -10.06 3.98 -6.34
CA SER A 169 -8.77 4.67 -6.33
C SER A 169 -8.87 6.14 -5.93
N ASN A 170 -9.91 6.84 -6.41
CA ASN A 170 -10.11 8.26 -6.11
C ASN A 170 -10.66 8.53 -4.71
N ARG A 171 -11.30 7.53 -4.08
CA ARG A 171 -11.90 7.69 -2.76
C ARG A 171 -10.90 7.48 -1.63
N GLN A 172 -9.89 6.66 -1.83
CA GLN A 172 -8.93 6.24 -0.82
C GLN A 172 -7.53 6.81 -1.07
#